data_d10fc5e53dc9f23cf455304065bf72d9
#
_entry.id   d10fc5e53dc9f23cf455304065bf72d9
#
_cell.length_a   1.000
_cell.length_b   1.000
_cell.length_c   1.000
_cell.angle_alpha   90.00
_cell.angle_beta   90.00
_cell.angle_gamma   90.00
#
_symmetry.space_group_name_H-M   'P 1'
#
loop_
_entity.id
_entity.type
_entity.pdbx_description
1 polymer ?
#
loop_
_entity_poly.entity_id
_entity_poly.type
_entity_poly.pdbx_seq_one_letter_code
_entity_poly.pdbx_strand_id
1 'polypeptide(L)'
;VRTGRAGVEMFDNSYEFKDVRIDGVPVSDISVMSGGWKVPEAGTLVPEANRWNHVLFGDSTSYAYEYTATVRRTKGSGQIQLRLRDNGRTGEQADYIAFTIGAGTSELYHQVGGVKDSLVSPVRFPFESNRWYTVRVTCEYERVRCYVDGVLLHEVDMRPIPSLVSVATLDKENRVIYLKVVNT
;
A
#
# COMPACT_ATOMS: atom_id res chain seq x y z
N VAL A 1 5.88 0.22 14.18
CA VAL A 1 5.81 -0.63 12.97
C VAL A 1 4.38 -1.08 12.81
N ARG A 2 3.79 -0.84 11.64
CA ARG A 2 2.42 -1.26 11.33
C ARG A 2 2.44 -2.59 10.60
N THR A 3 1.62 -3.51 11.03
CA THR A 3 1.39 -4.79 10.37
C THR A 3 0.06 -4.76 9.62
N GLY A 4 -0.14 -5.71 8.73
CA GLY A 4 -1.40 -5.86 8.02
C GLY A 4 -1.22 -6.66 6.73
N ARG A 5 -2.33 -6.94 6.07
CA ARG A 5 -2.37 -7.74 4.86
C ARG A 5 -2.16 -6.91 3.60
N ALA A 6 -1.73 -7.57 2.54
CA ALA A 6 -1.81 -7.04 1.19
C ALA A 6 -3.21 -7.26 0.61
N GLY A 7 -3.56 -6.50 -0.43
CA GLY A 7 -4.85 -6.67 -1.07
C GLY A 7 -5.01 -5.87 -2.35
N VAL A 8 -6.17 -6.02 -2.96
CA VAL A 8 -6.61 -5.28 -4.13
C VAL A 8 -8.01 -4.72 -3.88
N GLU A 9 -8.20 -3.46 -4.23
CA GLU A 9 -9.51 -2.86 -4.29
C GLU A 9 -9.72 -2.15 -5.61
N MET A 10 -10.91 -2.26 -6.16
CA MET A 10 -11.33 -1.55 -7.36
C MET A 10 -12.83 -1.35 -7.37
N PHE A 11 -13.28 -0.33 -8.08
CA PHE A 11 -14.67 -0.16 -8.43
C PHE A 11 -14.91 -0.85 -9.77
N ASP A 12 -15.92 -1.71 -9.84
CA ASP A 12 -16.28 -2.57 -10.99
C ASP A 12 -15.29 -3.75 -11.23
N ASN A 13 -15.39 -4.43 -12.38
CA ASN A 13 -14.56 -5.56 -12.80
C ASN A 13 -13.72 -5.21 -14.04
N SER A 14 -13.15 -4.01 -14.06
CA SER A 14 -12.40 -3.50 -15.22
C SER A 14 -10.95 -3.93 -15.29
N TYR A 15 -10.48 -4.71 -14.33
CA TYR A 15 -9.10 -5.20 -14.27
C TYR A 15 -9.01 -6.72 -14.21
N GLU A 16 -7.96 -7.24 -14.78
CA GLU A 16 -7.53 -8.62 -14.67
C GLU A 16 -6.18 -8.69 -13.97
N PHE A 17 -5.98 -9.75 -13.20
CA PHE A 17 -4.78 -9.96 -12.39
C PHE A 17 -4.25 -11.37 -12.61
N LYS A 18 -2.94 -11.48 -12.78
CA LYS A 18 -2.21 -12.75 -12.80
C LYS A 18 -0.86 -12.59 -12.12
N ASP A 19 -0.20 -13.69 -11.82
CA ASP A 19 1.10 -13.72 -11.14
C ASP A 19 1.11 -12.93 -9.83
N VAL A 20 -0.03 -12.94 -9.12
CA VAL A 20 -0.15 -12.28 -7.81
C VAL A 20 0.61 -13.09 -6.78
N ARG A 21 1.62 -12.49 -6.16
CA ARG A 21 2.54 -13.15 -5.24
C ARG A 21 2.82 -12.28 -4.02
N ILE A 22 3.03 -12.93 -2.90
CA ILE A 22 3.63 -12.35 -1.69
C ILE A 22 4.93 -13.11 -1.42
N ASP A 23 6.04 -12.40 -1.32
CA ASP A 23 7.39 -12.96 -1.12
C ASP A 23 7.72 -14.10 -2.11
N GLY A 24 7.31 -13.91 -3.37
CA GLY A 24 7.48 -14.90 -4.44
C GLY A 24 6.49 -16.07 -4.42
N VAL A 25 5.67 -16.22 -3.38
CA VAL A 25 4.67 -17.29 -3.27
C VAL A 25 3.36 -16.86 -3.94
N PRO A 26 2.83 -17.63 -4.91
CA PRO A 26 1.54 -17.33 -5.53
C PRO A 26 0.40 -17.33 -4.51
N VAL A 27 -0.46 -16.31 -4.60
CA VAL A 27 -1.64 -16.20 -3.73
C VAL A 27 -2.66 -17.29 -4.09
N SER A 28 -3.07 -18.09 -3.10
CA SER A 28 -4.10 -19.13 -3.21
C SER A 28 -5.28 -18.88 -2.28
N ASP A 29 -5.02 -18.32 -1.11
CA ASP A 29 -6.03 -18.03 -0.11
C ASP A 29 -6.35 -16.53 -0.08
N ILE A 30 -7.64 -16.21 -0.12
CA ILE A 30 -8.14 -14.84 -0.10
C ILE A 30 -9.20 -14.64 0.98
N SER A 31 -9.26 -13.42 1.50
CA SER A 31 -10.35 -12.94 2.33
C SER A 31 -11.14 -11.88 1.56
N VAL A 32 -12.35 -12.24 1.12
CA VAL A 32 -13.22 -11.31 0.39
C VAL A 32 -13.85 -10.33 1.38
N MET A 33 -13.53 -9.05 1.21
CA MET A 33 -14.06 -7.95 2.02
C MET A 33 -15.32 -7.36 1.41
N SER A 34 -15.37 -7.29 0.08
CA SER A 34 -16.56 -6.89 -0.68
C SER A 34 -16.51 -7.39 -2.12
N GLY A 35 -17.68 -7.42 -2.78
CA GLY A 35 -17.80 -7.91 -4.15
C GLY A 35 -17.75 -9.43 -4.24
N GLY A 36 -17.33 -9.93 -5.38
CA GLY A 36 -17.11 -11.35 -5.64
C GLY A 36 -15.74 -11.57 -6.27
N TRP A 37 -15.04 -12.62 -5.83
CA TRP A 37 -13.71 -12.96 -6.31
C TRP A 37 -13.56 -14.47 -6.48
N LYS A 38 -12.83 -14.86 -7.50
CA LYS A 38 -12.37 -16.23 -7.71
C LYS A 38 -10.86 -16.30 -7.82
N VAL A 39 -10.31 -17.42 -7.37
CA VAL A 39 -8.91 -17.81 -7.59
C VAL A 39 -8.94 -19.11 -8.39
N PRO A 40 -9.07 -19.04 -9.73
CA PRO A 40 -9.15 -20.24 -10.57
C PRO A 40 -7.87 -21.07 -10.54
N GLU A 41 -6.76 -20.41 -10.32
CA GLU A 41 -5.44 -21.01 -10.08
C GLU A 41 -4.61 -20.07 -9.17
N ALA A 42 -3.60 -20.62 -8.51
CA ALA A 42 -2.75 -19.84 -7.62
C ALA A 42 -2.10 -18.65 -8.35
N GLY A 43 -2.26 -17.44 -7.79
CA GLY A 43 -1.76 -16.20 -8.36
C GLY A 43 -2.68 -15.53 -9.38
N THR A 44 -3.85 -16.10 -9.71
CA THR A 44 -4.82 -15.47 -10.60
C THR A 44 -6.04 -15.02 -9.82
N LEU A 45 -6.37 -13.73 -9.87
CA LEU A 45 -7.54 -13.14 -9.24
C LEU A 45 -8.53 -12.65 -10.28
N VAL A 46 -9.77 -13.12 -10.20
CA VAL A 46 -10.85 -12.75 -11.11
C VAL A 46 -11.99 -12.11 -10.32
N PRO A 47 -12.27 -10.81 -10.54
CA PRO A 47 -13.44 -10.17 -9.94
C PRO A 47 -14.73 -10.61 -10.65
N GLU A 48 -15.74 -10.95 -9.90
CA GLU A 48 -17.03 -11.43 -10.42
C GLU A 48 -18.14 -10.39 -10.36
N ALA A 49 -18.07 -9.46 -9.41
CA ALA A 49 -19.10 -8.45 -9.21
C ALA A 49 -18.77 -7.14 -9.95
N ASN A 50 -19.78 -6.59 -10.62
CA ASN A 50 -19.65 -5.26 -11.27
C ASN A 50 -19.96 -4.14 -10.28
N ARG A 51 -19.25 -4.08 -9.18
CA ARG A 51 -19.37 -3.09 -8.12
C ARG A 51 -18.04 -3.03 -7.35
N TRP A 52 -18.07 -2.44 -6.19
CA TRP A 52 -16.90 -2.36 -5.32
C TRP A 52 -16.37 -3.76 -4.97
N ASN A 53 -15.16 -4.04 -5.38
CA ASN A 53 -14.49 -5.31 -5.16
C ASN A 53 -13.25 -5.07 -4.30
N HIS A 54 -13.18 -5.74 -3.15
CA HIS A 54 -12.06 -5.67 -2.24
C HIS A 54 -11.70 -7.07 -1.72
N VAL A 55 -10.45 -7.43 -1.85
CA VAL A 55 -9.91 -8.71 -1.41
C VAL A 55 -8.58 -8.49 -0.70
N LEU A 56 -8.36 -9.26 0.36
CA LEU A 56 -7.12 -9.29 1.11
C LEU A 56 -6.50 -10.67 1.05
N PHE A 57 -5.18 -10.71 1.13
CA PHE A 57 -4.36 -11.93 1.15
C PHE A 57 -3.08 -11.70 1.96
N GLY A 58 -2.40 -12.81 2.30
CA GLY A 58 -1.21 -12.78 3.16
C GLY A 58 -1.53 -12.70 4.65
N ASP A 59 -0.49 -12.60 5.45
CA ASP A 59 -0.57 -12.60 6.91
C ASP A 59 -0.85 -11.20 7.46
N SER A 60 -1.78 -11.09 8.39
CA SER A 60 -2.13 -9.84 9.07
C SER A 60 -1.05 -9.33 10.04
N THR A 61 -0.08 -10.17 10.39
CA THR A 61 1.05 -9.82 11.26
C THR A 61 2.28 -9.36 10.50
N SER A 62 2.29 -9.50 9.17
CA SER A 62 3.43 -9.13 8.33
C SER A 62 3.61 -7.62 8.28
N TYR A 63 4.84 -7.16 8.48
CA TYR A 63 5.26 -5.78 8.37
C TYR A 63 6.34 -5.55 7.29
N ALA A 64 6.93 -6.65 6.81
CA ALA A 64 7.87 -6.64 5.69
C ALA A 64 7.48 -7.74 4.71
N TYR A 65 7.29 -7.37 3.45
CA TYR A 65 6.97 -8.29 2.37
C TYR A 65 7.19 -7.62 1.01
N GLU A 66 7.34 -8.43 -0.01
CA GLU A 66 7.22 -8.01 -1.41
C GLU A 66 5.87 -8.49 -1.97
N TYR A 67 5.13 -7.56 -2.55
CA TYR A 67 3.91 -7.84 -3.29
C TYR A 67 4.14 -7.60 -4.77
N THR A 68 3.87 -8.60 -5.60
CA THR A 68 3.94 -8.49 -7.06
C THR A 68 2.63 -8.94 -7.70
N ALA A 69 2.26 -8.29 -8.79
CA ALA A 69 1.14 -8.69 -9.62
C ALA A 69 1.35 -8.21 -11.05
N THR A 70 0.79 -8.94 -12.01
CA THR A 70 0.65 -8.48 -13.39
C THR A 70 -0.81 -8.07 -13.59
N VAL A 71 -1.04 -6.82 -13.99
CA VAL A 71 -2.38 -6.21 -14.04
C VAL A 71 -2.67 -5.65 -15.43
N ARG A 72 -3.93 -5.74 -15.86
CA ARG A 72 -4.41 -5.18 -17.12
C ARG A 72 -5.79 -4.56 -16.91
N ARG A 73 -5.99 -3.33 -17.40
CA ARG A 73 -7.31 -2.74 -17.48
C ARG A 73 -7.98 -3.16 -18.79
N THR A 74 -9.15 -3.78 -18.71
CA THR A 74 -9.91 -4.29 -19.88
C THR A 74 -10.96 -3.31 -20.37
N LYS A 75 -11.47 -2.43 -19.48
CA LYS A 75 -12.49 -1.44 -19.81
C LYS A 75 -12.44 -0.26 -18.84
N GLY A 76 -13.19 0.80 -19.16
CA GLY A 76 -13.34 1.96 -18.27
C GLY A 76 -12.08 2.81 -18.14
N SER A 77 -12.13 3.77 -17.21
CA SER A 77 -11.05 4.69 -16.90
C SER A 77 -10.71 4.74 -15.40
N GLY A 78 -11.31 3.85 -14.63
CA GLY A 78 -11.10 3.75 -13.19
C GLY A 78 -9.67 3.40 -12.81
N GLN A 79 -9.37 3.52 -11.54
CA GLN A 79 -8.09 3.12 -10.96
C GLN A 79 -8.25 1.87 -10.11
N ILE A 80 -7.14 1.16 -9.92
CA ILE A 80 -7.02 0.13 -8.90
C ILE A 80 -6.26 0.68 -7.71
N GLN A 81 -6.52 0.09 -6.55
CA GLN A 81 -5.77 0.30 -5.32
C GLN A 81 -5.10 -1.01 -4.93
N LEU A 82 -3.79 -0.99 -4.87
CA LEU A 82 -3.03 -2.06 -4.22
C LEU A 82 -2.95 -1.69 -2.73
N ARG A 83 -3.64 -2.47 -1.91
CA ARG A 83 -3.71 -2.26 -0.47
C ARG A 83 -2.51 -2.87 0.22
N LEU A 84 -1.93 -2.15 1.16
CA LEU A 84 -0.75 -2.54 1.90
C LEU A 84 -1.01 -2.32 3.38
N ARG A 85 -0.57 -3.25 4.22
CA ARG A 85 -0.75 -3.16 5.67
C ARG A 85 -2.21 -2.90 6.08
N ASP A 86 -3.13 -3.48 5.32
CA ASP A 86 -4.56 -3.33 5.57
C ASP A 86 -4.97 -4.09 6.82
N ASN A 87 -5.60 -3.40 7.77
CA ASN A 87 -6.06 -3.97 9.03
C ASN A 87 -7.32 -4.83 8.88
N GLY A 88 -7.88 -4.96 7.67
CA GLY A 88 -9.08 -5.75 7.37
C GLY A 88 -10.37 -5.14 7.89
N ARG A 89 -10.38 -3.86 8.24
CA ARG A 89 -11.58 -3.14 8.69
C ARG A 89 -12.05 -2.16 7.63
N THR A 90 -13.28 -1.69 7.75
CA THR A 90 -13.92 -0.77 6.80
C THR A 90 -14.40 0.49 7.50
N GLY A 91 -14.70 1.54 6.70
CA GLY A 91 -15.21 2.81 7.22
C GLY A 91 -14.22 3.52 8.13
N GLU A 92 -14.71 4.03 9.25
CA GLU A 92 -13.91 4.78 10.23
C GLU A 92 -12.86 3.94 10.97
N GLN A 93 -12.93 2.62 10.86
CA GLN A 93 -11.93 1.72 11.46
C GLN A 93 -10.86 1.26 10.47
N ALA A 94 -11.00 1.64 9.20
CA ALA A 94 -10.04 1.29 8.17
C ALA A 94 -8.68 1.98 8.42
N ASP A 95 -7.61 1.20 8.31
CA ASP A 95 -6.23 1.68 8.38
C ASP A 95 -5.41 0.88 7.37
N TYR A 96 -4.97 1.54 6.31
CA TYR A 96 -4.19 0.91 5.24
C TYR A 96 -3.38 1.96 4.46
N ILE A 97 -2.36 1.49 3.77
CA ILE A 97 -1.66 2.26 2.75
C ILE A 97 -2.20 1.84 1.39
N ALA A 98 -2.43 2.77 0.49
CA ALA A 98 -2.86 2.49 -0.87
C ALA A 98 -1.86 3.02 -1.90
N PHE A 99 -1.41 2.14 -2.78
CA PHE A 99 -0.77 2.49 -4.02
C PHE A 99 -1.80 2.41 -5.14
N THR A 100 -2.12 3.53 -5.77
CA THR A 100 -3.12 3.60 -6.83
C THR A 100 -2.50 3.88 -8.17
N ILE A 101 -3.04 3.25 -9.21
CA ILE A 101 -2.70 3.48 -10.62
C ILE A 101 -3.97 3.40 -11.47
N GLY A 102 -4.00 4.11 -12.58
CA GLY A 102 -5.06 3.94 -13.59
C GLY A 102 -5.70 5.21 -14.13
N ALA A 103 -6.07 6.17 -13.32
CA ALA A 103 -6.78 7.38 -13.76
C ALA A 103 -5.87 8.50 -14.30
N GLY A 104 -4.77 8.15 -14.97
CA GLY A 104 -3.79 9.09 -15.52
C GLY A 104 -2.72 9.54 -14.51
N THR A 105 -2.89 9.17 -13.26
CA THR A 105 -1.94 9.42 -12.17
C THR A 105 -1.71 8.16 -11.36
N SER A 106 -0.59 8.17 -10.65
CA SER A 106 -0.26 7.22 -9.59
C SER A 106 -0.14 7.97 -8.28
N GLU A 107 -0.69 7.41 -7.22
CA GLU A 107 -0.65 8.00 -5.88
C GLU A 107 -0.25 6.97 -4.84
N LEU A 108 0.42 7.43 -3.80
CA LEU A 108 0.68 6.66 -2.58
C LEU A 108 0.17 7.44 -1.39
N TYR A 109 -0.80 6.88 -0.66
CA TYR A 109 -1.42 7.55 0.48
C TYR A 109 -1.71 6.59 1.62
N HIS A 110 -1.91 7.15 2.80
CA HIS A 110 -2.38 6.46 3.98
C HIS A 110 -3.84 6.82 4.21
N GLN A 111 -4.68 5.82 4.47
CA GLN A 111 -6.08 5.97 4.82
C GLN A 111 -6.28 5.54 6.26
N VAL A 112 -6.74 6.45 7.09
CA VAL A 112 -7.07 6.19 8.50
C VAL A 112 -8.39 6.86 8.83
N GLY A 113 -9.34 6.12 9.40
CA GLY A 113 -10.57 6.70 9.91
C GLY A 113 -11.40 7.45 8.86
N GLY A 114 -11.33 7.02 7.59
CA GLY A 114 -11.99 7.71 6.49
C GLY A 114 -11.20 8.91 5.93
N VAL A 115 -10.08 9.30 6.54
CA VAL A 115 -9.24 10.41 6.09
C VAL A 115 -8.10 9.90 5.22
N LYS A 116 -7.95 10.48 4.03
CA LYS A 116 -6.86 10.22 3.10
C LYS A 116 -5.73 11.22 3.35
N ASP A 117 -4.53 10.72 3.62
CA ASP A 117 -3.31 11.51 3.80
C ASP A 117 -2.27 11.10 2.75
N SER A 118 -1.89 12.02 1.87
CA SER A 118 -0.92 11.76 0.81
C SER A 118 0.50 11.64 1.38
N LEU A 119 1.11 10.50 1.19
CA LEU A 119 2.47 10.23 1.69
C LEU A 119 3.56 10.85 0.81
N VAL A 120 3.28 11.00 -0.48
CA VAL A 120 4.17 11.61 -1.48
C VAL A 120 3.35 12.30 -2.56
N SER A 121 3.98 13.17 -3.33
CA SER A 121 3.31 13.85 -4.45
C SER A 121 2.86 12.84 -5.51
N PRO A 122 1.65 13.02 -6.10
CA PRO A 122 1.20 12.20 -7.21
C PRO A 122 2.14 12.27 -8.41
N VAL A 123 2.28 11.16 -9.11
CA VAL A 123 3.10 11.05 -10.33
C VAL A 123 2.18 10.82 -11.53
N ARG A 124 2.40 11.55 -12.63
CA ARG A 124 1.67 11.30 -13.87
C ARG A 124 2.05 9.91 -14.40
N PHE A 125 1.05 9.05 -14.55
CA PHE A 125 1.22 7.71 -15.08
C PHE A 125 0.07 7.38 -16.06
N PRO A 126 0.31 7.42 -17.38
CA PRO A 126 -0.69 7.11 -18.40
C PRO A 126 -0.90 5.59 -18.49
N PHE A 127 -1.85 5.07 -17.72
CA PHE A 127 -2.19 3.66 -17.74
C PHE A 127 -3.00 3.32 -19.00
N GLU A 128 -2.41 2.59 -19.93
CA GLU A 128 -3.02 2.19 -21.19
C GLU A 128 -3.96 0.99 -20.99
N SER A 129 -5.15 1.03 -21.61
CA SER A 129 -6.06 -0.10 -21.59
C SER A 129 -5.52 -1.26 -22.45
N ASN A 130 -5.85 -2.49 -22.06
CA ASN A 130 -5.46 -3.74 -22.72
C ASN A 130 -3.93 -4.03 -22.73
N ARG A 131 -3.12 -3.23 -22.05
CA ARG A 131 -1.72 -3.50 -21.83
C ARG A 131 -1.52 -4.15 -20.46
N TRP A 132 -0.67 -5.15 -20.38
CA TRP A 132 -0.21 -5.75 -19.14
C TRP A 132 0.91 -4.92 -18.53
N TYR A 133 0.81 -4.67 -17.25
CA TYR A 133 1.82 -3.99 -16.43
C TYR A 133 2.23 -4.90 -15.28
N THR A 134 3.52 -4.98 -15.04
CA THR A 134 4.02 -5.61 -13.82
C THR A 134 4.10 -4.57 -12.72
N VAL A 135 3.36 -4.76 -11.64
CA VAL A 135 3.42 -3.93 -10.45
C VAL A 135 4.18 -4.68 -9.36
N ARG A 136 5.02 -3.96 -8.64
CA ARG A 136 5.78 -4.48 -7.51
C ARG A 136 5.78 -3.45 -6.39
N VAL A 137 5.48 -3.90 -5.18
CA VAL A 137 5.59 -3.07 -3.98
C VAL A 137 6.47 -3.80 -2.98
N THR A 138 7.45 -3.12 -2.43
CA THR A 138 8.23 -3.61 -1.30
C THR A 138 7.85 -2.82 -0.05
N CYS A 139 7.49 -3.54 1.00
CA CYS A 139 7.31 -3.03 2.35
C CYS A 139 8.46 -3.53 3.20
N GLU A 140 9.39 -2.67 3.57
CA GLU A 140 10.53 -3.00 4.40
C GLU A 140 10.46 -2.17 5.69
N TYR A 141 9.89 -2.72 6.75
CA TYR A 141 9.65 -1.99 8.00
C TYR A 141 8.89 -0.68 7.76
N GLU A 142 9.56 0.46 7.81
CA GLU A 142 8.96 1.78 7.62
C GLU A 142 9.11 2.31 6.18
N ARG A 143 9.79 1.57 5.29
CA ARG A 143 10.00 1.98 3.91
C ARG A 143 9.04 1.27 2.97
N VAL A 144 8.37 2.05 2.12
CA VAL A 144 7.52 1.52 1.04
C VAL A 144 8.04 2.03 -0.29
N ARG A 145 8.22 1.12 -1.25
CA ARG A 145 8.57 1.44 -2.64
C ARG A 145 7.58 0.80 -3.59
N CYS A 146 7.13 1.58 -4.57
CA CYS A 146 6.15 1.16 -5.57
C CYS A 146 6.71 1.28 -6.97
N TYR A 147 6.66 0.20 -7.73
CA TYR A 147 7.20 0.10 -9.07
C TYR A 147 6.13 -0.31 -10.06
N VAL A 148 6.25 0.18 -11.31
CA VAL A 148 5.50 -0.33 -12.46
C VAL A 148 6.48 -0.57 -13.60
N ASP A 149 6.44 -1.75 -14.19
CA ASP A 149 7.37 -2.23 -15.23
C ASP A 149 8.85 -2.00 -14.86
N GLY A 150 9.19 -2.19 -13.57
CA GLY A 150 10.53 -2.00 -13.03
C GLY A 150 10.91 -0.54 -12.73
N VAL A 151 10.09 0.44 -13.11
CA VAL A 151 10.33 1.87 -12.84
C VAL A 151 9.79 2.22 -11.45
N LEU A 152 10.63 2.80 -10.60
CA LEU A 152 10.22 3.32 -9.29
C LEU A 152 9.35 4.57 -9.48
N LEU A 153 8.09 4.50 -9.06
CA LEU A 153 7.16 5.63 -9.09
C LEU A 153 7.10 6.36 -7.75
N HIS A 154 7.07 5.60 -6.65
CA HIS A 154 6.98 6.17 -5.30
C HIS A 154 7.93 5.49 -4.33
N GLU A 155 8.53 6.29 -3.47
CA GLU A 155 9.26 5.83 -2.29
C GLU A 155 8.90 6.71 -1.11
N VAL A 156 8.61 6.10 0.02
CA VAL A 156 8.38 6.80 1.28
C VAL A 156 9.06 6.07 2.42
N ASP A 157 9.63 6.84 3.33
CA ASP A 157 10.13 6.40 4.61
C ASP A 157 9.20 6.95 5.70
N MET A 158 8.44 6.05 6.33
CA MET A 158 7.42 6.38 7.32
C MET A 158 7.97 6.28 8.75
N ARG A 159 9.29 6.30 8.93
CA ARG A 159 9.85 6.33 10.29
C ARG A 159 9.27 7.52 11.03
N PRO A 160 8.75 7.32 12.25
CA PRO A 160 8.27 8.43 13.03
C PRO A 160 9.42 9.43 13.19
N ILE A 161 9.18 10.68 12.83
CA ILE A 161 10.07 11.76 13.21
C ILE A 161 10.05 11.77 14.74
N PRO A 162 11.22 11.70 15.42
CA PRO A 162 11.22 11.76 16.88
C PRO A 162 10.53 13.06 17.30
N SER A 163 9.35 12.93 17.90
CA SER A 163 8.59 14.08 18.40
C SER A 163 9.28 14.75 19.61
N LEU A 164 10.33 14.13 20.12
CA LEU A 164 11.08 14.64 21.26
C LEU A 164 12.58 14.62 20.94
N VAL A 165 13.17 15.78 20.83
CA VAL A 165 14.62 15.95 20.70
C VAL A 165 15.16 16.50 22.00
N SER A 166 16.16 15.84 22.58
CA SER A 166 16.81 16.33 23.80
C SER A 166 18.30 16.53 23.60
N VAL A 167 18.82 17.60 24.15
CA VAL A 167 20.25 17.91 24.21
C VAL A 167 20.62 18.23 25.65
N ALA A 168 21.67 17.58 26.14
CA ALA A 168 22.24 17.84 27.43
C ALA A 168 23.57 18.57 27.28
N THR A 169 23.76 19.66 28.00
CA THR A 169 25.02 20.42 28.07
C THR A 169 25.50 20.46 29.53
N LEU A 170 26.78 20.13 29.74
CA LEU A 170 27.42 20.17 31.06
C LEU A 170 28.21 21.46 31.23
N ASP A 171 27.81 22.26 32.17
CA ASP A 171 28.64 23.35 32.71
C ASP A 171 29.54 22.78 33.82
N LYS A 172 30.82 22.61 33.49
CA LYS A 172 31.79 21.99 34.38
C LYS A 172 32.20 22.91 35.56
N GLU A 173 32.14 24.22 35.36
CA GLU A 173 32.53 25.18 36.38
C GLU A 173 31.49 25.26 37.51
N ASN A 174 30.23 25.31 37.13
CA ASN A 174 29.11 25.38 38.05
C ASN A 174 28.54 24.01 38.42
N ARG A 175 29.03 22.91 37.83
CA ARG A 175 28.54 21.52 38.02
C ARG A 175 27.05 21.38 37.72
N VAL A 176 26.58 22.06 36.69
CA VAL A 176 25.17 22.07 36.30
C VAL A 176 25.01 21.40 34.95
N ILE A 177 23.97 20.56 34.82
CA ILE A 177 23.55 19.97 33.53
C ILE A 177 22.32 20.74 33.07
N TYR A 178 22.40 21.33 31.88
CA TYR A 178 21.26 21.92 31.20
C TYR A 178 20.67 20.89 30.25
N LEU A 179 19.41 20.57 30.44
CA LEU A 179 18.65 19.69 29.54
C LEU A 179 17.66 20.53 28.74
N LYS A 180 17.83 20.55 27.42
CA LYS A 180 16.86 21.14 26.50
C LYS A 180 16.06 20.00 25.86
N VAL A 181 14.76 20.02 26.05
CA VAL A 181 13.82 19.08 25.42
C VAL A 181 12.92 19.91 24.50
N VAL A 182 12.84 19.48 23.23
CA VAL A 182 11.99 20.11 22.22
C VAL A 182 11.02 19.06 21.71
N ASN A 183 9.73 19.36 21.80
CA ASN A 183 8.67 18.62 21.16
C ASN A 183 8.46 19.23 19.76
N THR A 184 8.58 18.43 18.69
CA THR A 184 8.48 18.87 17.30
C THR A 184 7.26 18.26 16.61
#